data_20f48524dfd2f3d0ff635e87ea458edc
#
_entry.id   20f48524dfd2f3d0ff635e87ea458edc
#
_cell.length_a   1.000
_cell.length_b   1.000
_cell.length_c   1.000
_cell.angle_alpha   90.00
_cell.angle_beta   90.00
_cell.angle_gamma   90.00
#
_symmetry.space_group_name_H-M   'P 1'
#
loop_
_entity.id
_entity.type
_entity.pdbx_description
1 polymer ?
#
loop_
_entity_poly.entity_id
_entity_poly.type
_entity_poly.pdbx_seq_one_letter_code
_entity_poly.pdbx_strand_id
1 'polypeptide(L)'
;TWALRCLGELGFEYDCSMFPAPHDYGGMPSYGMGVPKRIDLGFGGFIKEFPINIQAICGKYIVFSGGGFFRLFPYWLIDYWAKDCTYMMTYFHPRDFDTGQPIIRSLPVMRRFKSYVGIKGAFGKFQRLLSHYDFMSVKQADSIIEWDKTPLVKLEDLK
;
A
#
# COMPACT_ATOMS: atom_id res chain seq x y z
N THR A 1 3.15 -1.94 -16.00
CA THR A 1 3.11 -0.65 -16.72
C THR A 1 1.97 -0.56 -17.75
N TRP A 2 1.69 -1.61 -18.54
CA TRP A 2 0.58 -1.61 -19.51
C TRP A 2 -0.79 -1.27 -18.89
N ALA A 3 -1.07 -1.75 -17.67
CA ALA A 3 -2.33 -1.53 -16.98
C ALA A 3 -2.58 -0.04 -16.71
N LEU A 4 -1.58 0.72 -16.27
CA LEU A 4 -1.70 2.16 -16.03
C LEU A 4 -2.05 2.93 -17.32
N ARG A 5 -1.49 2.49 -18.45
CA ARG A 5 -1.85 3.07 -19.75
C ARG A 5 -3.32 2.84 -20.09
N CYS A 6 -3.80 1.61 -19.93
CA CYS A 6 -5.21 1.30 -20.13
C CYS A 6 -6.13 2.09 -19.19
N LEU A 7 -5.74 2.24 -17.92
CA LEU A 7 -6.51 3.05 -16.98
C LEU A 7 -6.62 4.52 -17.44
N GLY A 8 -5.49 5.10 -17.89
CA GLY A 8 -5.50 6.47 -18.42
C GLY A 8 -6.33 6.62 -19.70
N GLU A 9 -6.25 5.66 -20.64
CA GLU A 9 -7.09 5.63 -21.85
C GLU A 9 -8.58 5.52 -21.54
N LEU A 10 -8.93 4.85 -20.44
CA LEU A 10 -10.31 4.72 -19.95
C LEU A 10 -10.77 5.93 -19.10
N GLY A 11 -9.91 6.93 -18.90
CA GLY A 11 -10.24 8.15 -18.18
C GLY A 11 -10.19 8.04 -16.65
N PHE A 12 -9.48 7.04 -16.10
CA PHE A 12 -9.23 7.00 -14.66
C PHE A 12 -8.25 8.11 -14.26
N GLU A 13 -8.61 8.86 -13.23
CA GLU A 13 -7.82 10.01 -12.76
C GLU A 13 -6.70 9.59 -11.80
N TYR A 14 -6.92 8.53 -11.01
CA TYR A 14 -5.95 8.03 -10.03
C TYR A 14 -5.95 6.50 -9.93
N ASP A 15 -4.84 5.97 -9.50
CA ASP A 15 -4.60 4.56 -9.19
C ASP A 15 -4.02 4.40 -7.78
N CYS A 16 -4.19 3.22 -7.18
CA CYS A 16 -3.72 2.88 -5.84
C CYS A 16 -3.04 1.51 -5.82
N SER A 17 -2.57 1.02 -6.96
CA SER A 17 -2.07 -0.35 -7.07
C SER A 17 -0.56 -0.48 -6.95
N MET A 18 0.16 0.65 -6.90
CA MET A 18 1.62 0.62 -6.89
C MET A 18 2.18 0.16 -5.55
N PHE A 19 3.04 -0.84 -5.63
CA PHE A 19 3.73 -1.42 -4.49
C PHE A 19 5.23 -1.13 -4.64
N PRO A 20 5.79 -0.10 -3.96
CA PRO A 20 7.16 0.36 -4.21
C PRO A 20 8.25 -0.50 -3.54
N ALA A 21 8.09 -1.79 -3.52
CA ALA A 21 9.04 -2.74 -2.95
C ALA A 21 9.04 -4.05 -3.74
N PRO A 22 10.12 -4.84 -3.70
CA PRO A 22 10.12 -6.18 -4.27
C PRO A 22 9.05 -7.04 -3.60
N HIS A 23 8.24 -7.72 -4.40
CA HIS A 23 7.19 -8.61 -3.90
C HIS A 23 7.06 -9.84 -4.81
N ASP A 24 6.71 -11.01 -4.22
CA ASP A 24 6.62 -12.30 -4.93
C ASP A 24 5.59 -12.28 -6.09
N TYR A 25 4.61 -11.39 -6.06
CA TYR A 25 3.52 -11.28 -7.03
C TYR A 25 3.52 -9.97 -7.82
N GLY A 26 4.65 -9.32 -7.91
CA GLY A 26 4.79 -8.01 -8.51
C GLY A 26 5.48 -7.07 -7.54
N GLY A 27 5.42 -5.82 -7.79
CA GLY A 27 6.12 -4.78 -7.05
C GLY A 27 6.92 -3.93 -8.01
N MET A 28 7.14 -2.71 -7.63
CA MET A 28 7.76 -1.70 -8.49
C MET A 28 8.84 -0.94 -7.70
N PRO A 29 9.99 -1.58 -7.42
CA PRO A 29 11.07 -0.93 -6.66
C PRO A 29 11.56 0.37 -7.31
N SER A 30 11.49 0.45 -8.64
CA SER A 30 11.84 1.65 -9.42
C SER A 30 10.95 2.85 -9.12
N TYR A 31 9.78 2.64 -8.52
CA TYR A 31 8.93 3.73 -8.03
C TYR A 31 9.63 4.55 -6.92
N GLY A 32 10.50 3.91 -6.14
CA GLY A 32 11.22 4.53 -5.05
C GLY A 32 10.37 4.75 -3.79
N MET A 33 10.40 5.95 -3.20
CA MET A 33 9.63 6.23 -1.99
C MET A 33 8.12 6.08 -2.21
N GLY A 34 7.43 5.46 -1.24
CA GLY A 34 6.00 5.26 -1.23
C GLY A 34 5.22 6.54 -0.91
N VAL A 35 5.35 7.55 -1.75
CA VAL A 35 4.61 8.83 -1.67
C VAL A 35 3.87 9.11 -2.97
N PRO A 36 2.78 9.89 -2.96
CA PRO A 36 2.02 10.21 -4.16
C PRO A 36 2.88 10.84 -5.26
N LYS A 37 2.67 10.40 -6.51
CA LYS A 37 3.37 10.89 -7.71
C LYS A 37 2.42 10.96 -8.89
N ARG A 38 2.76 11.79 -9.87
CA ARG A 38 2.14 11.74 -11.20
C ARG A 38 2.94 10.80 -12.09
N ILE A 39 2.25 9.96 -12.84
CA ILE A 39 2.87 9.04 -13.80
C ILE A 39 2.49 9.49 -15.20
N ASP A 40 3.48 9.94 -15.96
CA ASP A 40 3.32 10.33 -17.37
C ASP A 40 3.08 9.09 -18.21
N LEU A 41 1.94 9.03 -18.88
CA LEU A 41 1.50 7.89 -19.68
C LEU A 41 2.07 7.88 -21.11
N GLY A 42 2.76 8.96 -21.52
CA GLY A 42 3.45 9.08 -22.81
C GLY A 42 2.56 9.46 -24.00
N PHE A 43 1.25 9.73 -23.78
CA PHE A 43 0.32 10.19 -24.81
C PHE A 43 -0.35 11.54 -24.47
N GLY A 44 0.32 12.37 -23.65
CA GLY A 44 -0.14 13.70 -23.27
C GLY A 44 -1.02 13.76 -22.02
N GLY A 45 -1.10 12.66 -21.27
CA GLY A 45 -1.82 12.58 -19.99
C GLY A 45 -0.95 11.99 -18.88
N PHE A 46 -1.41 12.17 -17.65
CA PHE A 46 -0.83 11.52 -16.48
C PHE A 46 -1.94 10.89 -15.61
N ILE A 47 -1.57 9.88 -14.85
CA ILE A 47 -2.39 9.30 -13.79
C ILE A 47 -1.76 9.62 -12.43
N LYS A 48 -2.59 9.93 -11.46
CA LYS A 48 -2.19 10.20 -10.07
C LYS A 48 -2.06 8.88 -9.33
N GLU A 49 -0.91 8.59 -8.81
CA GLU A 49 -0.66 7.35 -8.08
C GLU A 49 -0.61 7.59 -6.57
N PHE A 50 -1.40 6.81 -5.83
CA PHE A 50 -1.41 6.73 -4.37
C PHE A 50 -0.78 5.40 -3.93
N PRO A 51 0.55 5.31 -3.84
CA PRO A 51 1.22 4.06 -3.57
C PRO A 51 1.01 3.58 -2.13
N ILE A 52 1.23 2.29 -1.91
CA ILE A 52 1.28 1.75 -0.55
C ILE A 52 2.57 2.20 0.14
N ASN A 53 2.47 2.52 1.44
CA ASN A 53 3.64 2.90 2.24
C ASN A 53 4.59 1.73 2.44
N ILE A 54 5.87 2.05 2.38
CA ILE A 54 6.95 1.13 2.70
C ILE A 54 7.81 1.71 3.83
N GLN A 55 8.32 0.81 4.67
CA GLN A 55 9.28 1.11 5.71
C GLN A 55 10.57 0.33 5.46
N ALA A 56 11.70 1.02 5.46
CA ALA A 56 12.99 0.37 5.36
C ALA A 56 13.42 -0.19 6.73
N ILE A 57 13.72 -1.49 6.79
CA ILE A 57 14.21 -2.15 7.98
C ILE A 57 15.38 -3.07 7.59
N CYS A 58 16.56 -2.81 8.12
CA CYS A 58 17.77 -3.62 7.86
C CYS A 58 17.98 -3.90 6.35
N GLY A 59 17.83 -2.87 5.51
CA GLY A 59 18.02 -2.98 4.05
C GLY A 59 16.89 -3.69 3.29
N LYS A 60 15.79 -4.02 3.95
CA LYS A 60 14.58 -4.56 3.33
C LYS A 60 13.43 -3.60 3.48
N TYR A 61 12.55 -3.58 2.48
CA TYR A 61 11.32 -2.81 2.53
C TYR A 61 10.14 -3.69 2.95
N ILE A 62 9.35 -3.20 3.88
CA ILE A 62 8.13 -3.85 4.34
C ILE A 62 6.95 -2.90 4.23
N VAL A 63 5.76 -3.46 4.03
CA VAL A 63 4.50 -2.72 4.07
C VAL A 63 3.88 -2.91 5.44
N PHE A 64 4.02 -1.93 6.31
CA PHE A 64 3.50 -2.02 7.68
C PHE A 64 2.02 -1.61 7.79
N SER A 65 1.51 -0.87 6.80
CA SER A 65 0.16 -0.28 6.80
C SER A 65 -0.94 -1.22 6.30
N GLY A 66 -0.63 -2.50 6.08
CA GLY A 66 -1.63 -3.47 5.61
C GLY A 66 -1.19 -4.93 5.63
N GLY A 67 -2.14 -5.81 5.35
CA GLY A 67 -1.92 -7.23 5.14
C GLY A 67 -1.22 -7.97 6.28
N GLY A 68 -0.35 -8.92 5.91
CA GLY A 68 0.32 -9.80 6.86
C GLY A 68 1.26 -9.10 7.82
N PHE A 69 1.95 -8.06 7.42
CA PHE A 69 2.85 -7.32 8.30
C PHE A 69 2.10 -6.51 9.36
N PHE A 70 0.99 -5.86 8.99
CA PHE A 70 0.12 -5.20 9.97
C PHE A 70 -0.39 -6.19 11.03
N ARG A 71 -0.71 -7.42 10.63
CA ARG A 71 -1.16 -8.46 11.55
C ARG A 71 -0.03 -8.97 12.44
N LEU A 72 1.19 -9.10 11.89
CA LEU A 72 2.37 -9.61 12.58
C LEU A 72 2.92 -8.63 13.62
N PHE A 73 3.09 -7.36 13.26
CA PHE A 73 3.73 -6.39 14.13
C PHE A 73 2.83 -5.95 15.29
N PRO A 74 3.41 -5.68 16.48
CA PRO A 74 2.67 -5.09 17.57
C PRO A 74 2.24 -3.66 17.23
N TYR A 75 1.10 -3.21 17.78
CA TYR A 75 0.54 -1.90 17.45
C TYR A 75 1.50 -0.73 17.73
N TRP A 76 2.26 -0.77 18.83
CA TRP A 76 3.21 0.29 19.17
C TRP A 76 4.26 0.53 18.08
N LEU A 77 4.67 -0.52 17.36
CA LEU A 77 5.64 -0.41 16.27
C LEU A 77 4.99 0.17 15.01
N ILE A 78 3.76 -0.22 14.72
CA ILE A 78 2.96 0.36 13.62
C ILE A 78 2.75 1.85 13.88
N ASP A 79 2.36 2.22 15.10
CA ASP A 79 2.14 3.59 15.53
C ASP A 79 3.43 4.43 15.47
N TYR A 80 4.56 3.85 15.85
CA TYR A 80 5.87 4.50 15.73
C TYR A 80 6.20 4.88 14.29
N TRP A 81 6.01 3.96 13.35
CA TRP A 81 6.24 4.25 11.92
C TRP A 81 5.20 5.18 11.33
N ALA A 82 3.96 5.06 11.75
CA ALA A 82 2.88 5.91 11.26
C ALA A 82 3.05 7.39 11.65
N LYS A 83 3.59 7.67 12.82
CA LYS A 83 3.86 9.04 13.31
C LYS A 83 4.84 9.82 12.43
N ASP A 84 5.78 9.13 11.83
CA ASP A 84 6.80 9.75 10.97
C ASP A 84 6.32 9.90 9.52
N CYS A 85 5.12 9.39 9.19
CA CYS A 85 4.58 9.45 7.83
C CYS A 85 3.79 10.74 7.60
N THR A 86 4.15 11.50 6.56
CA THR A 86 3.34 12.60 6.04
C THR A 86 2.18 12.11 5.17
N TYR A 87 2.23 10.87 4.73
CA TYR A 87 1.26 10.18 3.92
C TYR A 87 1.20 8.71 4.33
N MET A 88 0.01 8.17 4.53
CA MET A 88 -0.18 6.76 4.83
C MET A 88 -1.37 6.19 4.05
N MET A 89 -1.10 5.21 3.19
CA MET A 89 -2.10 4.42 2.50
C MET A 89 -2.25 3.07 3.19
N THR A 90 -3.48 2.69 3.56
CA THR A 90 -3.75 1.38 4.16
C THR A 90 -4.31 0.42 3.12
N TYR A 91 -3.94 -0.84 3.23
CA TYR A 91 -4.37 -1.89 2.32
C TYR A 91 -4.77 -3.15 3.09
N PHE A 92 -6.06 -3.43 3.13
CA PHE A 92 -6.62 -4.58 3.83
C PHE A 92 -7.60 -5.36 2.97
N HIS A 93 -7.59 -6.66 3.17
CA HIS A 93 -8.64 -7.55 2.66
C HIS A 93 -9.56 -7.99 3.82
N PRO A 94 -10.83 -8.30 3.58
CA PRO A 94 -11.72 -8.85 4.61
C PRO A 94 -11.12 -10.06 5.33
N ARG A 95 -10.38 -10.91 4.62
CA ARG A 95 -9.67 -12.06 5.18
C ARG A 95 -8.62 -11.70 6.24
N ASP A 96 -8.11 -10.48 6.26
CA ASP A 96 -7.14 -10.05 7.28
C ASP A 96 -7.75 -9.94 8.67
N PHE A 97 -9.07 -9.89 8.75
CA PHE A 97 -9.85 -9.75 9.97
C PHE A 97 -10.75 -10.96 10.26
N ASP A 98 -10.90 -11.90 9.30
CA ASP A 98 -11.77 -13.05 9.45
C ASP A 98 -11.10 -14.16 10.27
N THR A 99 -11.48 -14.26 11.53
CA THR A 99 -11.02 -15.30 12.45
C THR A 99 -11.62 -16.67 12.17
N GLY A 100 -12.70 -16.73 11.39
CA GLY A 100 -13.41 -17.96 11.02
C GLY A 100 -12.95 -18.56 9.70
N GLN A 101 -12.00 -17.95 8.99
CA GLN A 101 -11.55 -18.47 7.69
C GLN A 101 -10.94 -19.87 7.79
N PRO A 102 -11.20 -20.76 6.82
CA PRO A 102 -10.69 -22.13 6.83
C PRO A 102 -9.17 -22.19 6.74
N ILE A 103 -8.55 -23.06 7.53
CA ILE A 103 -7.10 -23.27 7.50
C ILE A 103 -6.75 -24.27 6.38
N ILE A 104 -6.05 -23.78 5.36
CA ILE A 104 -5.58 -24.60 4.24
C ILE A 104 -4.29 -25.33 4.68
N ARG A 105 -4.44 -26.58 5.09
CA ARG A 105 -3.33 -27.39 5.63
C ARG A 105 -2.28 -27.78 4.57
N SER A 106 -2.64 -27.83 3.30
CA SER A 106 -1.76 -28.13 2.17
C SER A 106 -0.75 -27.02 1.84
N LEU A 107 -0.90 -25.81 2.40
CA LEU A 107 0.07 -24.75 2.20
C LEU A 107 1.42 -25.08 2.86
N PRO A 108 2.56 -24.71 2.22
CA PRO A 108 3.86 -24.73 2.86
C PRO A 108 3.85 -23.98 4.19
N VAL A 109 4.61 -24.46 5.18
CA VAL A 109 4.58 -23.94 6.56
C VAL A 109 4.73 -22.40 6.62
N MET A 110 5.71 -21.85 5.91
CA MET A 110 5.95 -20.40 5.89
C MET A 110 4.78 -19.64 5.25
N ARG A 111 4.20 -20.15 4.18
CA ARG A 111 3.05 -19.54 3.51
C ARG A 111 1.82 -19.59 4.41
N ARG A 112 1.61 -20.71 5.08
CA ARG A 112 0.54 -20.86 6.08
C ARG A 112 0.72 -19.89 7.24
N PHE A 113 1.93 -19.76 7.80
CA PHE A 113 2.23 -18.76 8.84
C PHE A 113 1.87 -17.35 8.37
N LYS A 114 2.39 -16.90 7.23
CA LYS A 114 2.09 -15.58 6.66
C LYS A 114 0.59 -15.35 6.44
N SER A 115 -0.17 -16.40 6.11
CA SER A 115 -1.60 -16.30 5.84
C SER A 115 -2.45 -16.11 7.10
N TYR A 116 -2.03 -16.66 8.23
CA TYR A 116 -2.88 -16.75 9.44
C TYR A 116 -2.33 -16.02 10.65
N VAL A 117 -1.07 -15.58 10.63
CA VAL A 117 -0.46 -14.88 11.76
C VAL A 117 -1.24 -13.63 12.14
N GLY A 118 -1.52 -13.46 13.44
CA GLY A 118 -2.04 -12.24 14.03
C GLY A 118 -3.49 -11.88 13.71
N ILE A 119 -4.26 -12.72 13.01
CA ILE A 119 -5.65 -12.41 12.59
C ILE A 119 -6.52 -12.05 13.79
N LYS A 120 -6.45 -12.81 14.90
CA LYS A 120 -7.30 -12.56 16.09
C LYS A 120 -7.18 -11.15 16.66
N GLY A 121 -5.98 -10.54 16.57
CA GLY A 121 -5.74 -9.19 17.07
C GLY A 121 -5.84 -8.09 16.01
N ALA A 122 -6.01 -8.45 14.74
CA ALA A 122 -5.92 -7.51 13.63
C ALA A 122 -7.01 -6.44 13.67
N PHE A 123 -8.25 -6.84 13.93
CA PHE A 123 -9.38 -5.90 13.97
C PHE A 123 -9.24 -4.88 15.11
N GLY A 124 -8.84 -5.31 16.30
CA GLY A 124 -8.58 -4.38 17.41
C GLY A 124 -7.44 -3.41 17.13
N LYS A 125 -6.37 -3.86 16.44
CA LYS A 125 -5.30 -2.96 15.98
C LYS A 125 -5.81 -1.95 14.93
N PHE A 126 -6.65 -2.39 14.02
CA PHE A 126 -7.26 -1.54 13.01
C PHE A 126 -8.18 -0.48 13.62
N GLN A 127 -9.06 -0.85 14.55
CA GLN A 127 -9.90 0.09 15.29
C GLN A 127 -9.04 1.14 16.01
N ARG A 128 -7.95 0.71 16.64
CA ARG A 128 -7.02 1.59 17.33
C ARG A 128 -6.31 2.54 16.37
N LEU A 129 -5.92 2.07 15.18
CA LEU A 129 -5.34 2.92 14.14
C LEU A 129 -6.32 4.02 13.71
N LEU A 130 -7.57 3.66 13.45
CA LEU A 130 -8.64 4.62 13.08
C LEU A 130 -8.96 5.63 14.18
N SER A 131 -8.75 5.27 15.45
CA SER A 131 -8.97 6.20 16.57
C SER A 131 -7.80 7.16 16.83
N HIS A 132 -6.60 6.84 16.34
CA HIS A 132 -5.39 7.64 16.56
C HIS A 132 -5.05 8.55 15.39
N TYR A 133 -5.56 8.29 14.20
CA TYR A 133 -5.24 9.03 12.97
C TYR A 133 -6.51 9.40 12.23
N ASP A 134 -6.52 10.61 11.66
CA ASP A 134 -7.61 11.08 10.81
C ASP A 134 -7.46 10.49 9.40
N PHE A 135 -8.35 9.55 9.07
CA PHE A 135 -8.41 8.96 7.74
C PHE A 135 -9.38 9.72 6.84
N MET A 136 -9.04 9.80 5.59
CA MET A 136 -9.88 10.39 4.56
C MET A 136 -10.00 9.46 3.34
N SER A 137 -10.98 9.69 2.50
CA SER A 137 -11.09 8.98 1.23
C SER A 137 -10.00 9.41 0.26
N VAL A 138 -9.65 8.55 -0.71
CA VAL A 138 -8.70 8.90 -1.79
C VAL A 138 -9.17 10.16 -2.53
N LYS A 139 -10.48 10.32 -2.76
CA LYS A 139 -11.05 11.51 -3.39
C LYS A 139 -10.79 12.79 -2.58
N GLN A 140 -10.87 12.73 -1.26
CA GLN A 140 -10.53 13.87 -0.41
C GLN A 140 -9.02 14.13 -0.43
N ALA A 141 -8.20 13.08 -0.35
CA ALA A 141 -6.75 13.21 -0.46
C ALA A 141 -6.34 13.82 -1.82
N ASP A 142 -6.98 13.41 -2.92
CA ASP A 142 -6.78 13.98 -4.24
C ASP A 142 -7.02 15.50 -4.28
N SER A 143 -8.03 15.97 -3.57
CA SER A 143 -8.40 17.41 -3.56
C SER A 143 -7.44 18.28 -2.73
N ILE A 144 -6.66 17.72 -1.81
CA ILE A 144 -5.74 18.47 -0.94
C ILE A 144 -4.28 18.37 -1.36
N ILE A 145 -3.91 17.34 -2.16
CA ILE A 145 -2.55 17.18 -2.66
C ILE A 145 -2.28 18.21 -3.74
N GLU A 146 -1.22 18.99 -3.58
CA GLU A 146 -0.72 19.93 -4.59
C GLU A 146 0.01 19.15 -5.70
N TRP A 147 -0.74 18.54 -6.60
CA TRP A 147 -0.20 17.62 -7.63
C TRP A 147 0.90 18.25 -8.48
N ASP A 148 0.83 19.55 -8.75
CA ASP A 148 1.86 20.23 -9.53
C ASP A 148 3.25 20.23 -8.85
N LYS A 149 3.25 20.09 -7.53
CA LYS A 149 4.49 19.97 -6.74
C LYS A 149 4.95 18.52 -6.57
N THR A 150 4.12 17.53 -6.93
CA THR A 150 4.52 16.12 -6.83
C THR A 150 5.46 15.73 -7.97
N PRO A 151 6.37 14.76 -7.76
CA PRO A 151 7.22 14.26 -8.82
C PRO A 151 6.41 13.72 -10.00
N LEU A 152 6.87 13.99 -11.21
CA LEU A 152 6.39 13.36 -12.44
C LEU A 152 7.38 12.26 -12.84
N VAL A 153 6.89 11.03 -12.91
CA VAL A 153 7.68 9.85 -13.28
C VAL A 153 7.18 9.33 -14.61
N LYS A 154 8.08 9.04 -15.53
CA LYS A 154 7.69 8.44 -16.81
C LYS A 154 7.32 6.97 -16.62
N LEU A 155 6.26 6.53 -17.28
CA LEU A 155 5.80 5.15 -17.24
C LEU A 155 6.88 4.16 -17.71
N GLU A 156 7.74 4.56 -18.64
CA GLU A 156 8.84 3.75 -19.17
C GLU A 156 9.96 3.49 -18.14
N ASP A 157 10.11 4.38 -17.15
CA ASP A 157 11.10 4.24 -16.07
C ASP A 157 10.63 3.28 -14.95
N LEU A 158 9.35 2.92 -14.94
CA LEU A 158 8.76 1.99 -14.00
C LEU A 158 8.93 0.53 -14.49
N LYS A 159 9.84 -0.21 -13.87
CA LYS A 159 10.19 -1.61 -14.21
C LYS A 159 10.19 -2.50 -12.97
#